data_f4a623ece648dd7ab52280d2d93aa769
#
_entry.id   f4a623ece648dd7ab52280d2d93aa769
#
_cell.length_a   1.000
_cell.length_b   1.000
_cell.length_c   1.000
_cell.angle_alpha   90.00
_cell.angle_beta   90.00
_cell.angle_gamma   90.00
#
_symmetry.space_group_name_H-M   'P 1'
#
loop_
_entity.id
_entity.type
_entity.pdbx_description
1 polymer ?
#
loop_
_entity_poly.entity_id
_entity_poly.type
_entity_poly.pdbx_seq_one_letter_code
_entity_poly.pdbx_strand_id
1 'polypeptide(L)'
;MISLGCSKNLVDSELILGCLRDAGFDITSDEKDADVIVVNTCGFIASAKEESINTILEAARDRKDGAKLVVSGCLSQRYPKELRESLPEVDLFWGVGKHKELADAICALVGMQCGCAYSGARMLSTPKYSAYLRIADGCDN
;
A
#
# COMPACT_ATOMS: atom_id res chain seq x y z
N MET A 1 2.00 -7.15 0.03
CA MET A 1 2.23 -5.74 0.44
C MET A 1 3.72 -5.46 0.47
N ILE A 2 4.16 -4.47 -0.28
CA ILE A 2 5.54 -3.97 -0.30
C ILE A 2 5.54 -2.61 0.39
N SER A 3 6.34 -2.43 1.44
CA SER A 3 6.42 -1.18 2.20
C SER A 3 7.79 -0.55 2.02
N LEU A 4 7.83 0.63 1.43
CA LEU A 4 9.06 1.38 1.16
C LEU A 4 9.15 2.62 2.06
N GLY A 5 10.38 3.05 2.35
CA GLY A 5 10.67 4.29 3.03
C GLY A 5 10.74 4.19 4.56
N CYS A 6 10.05 5.09 5.27
CA CYS A 6 10.25 5.29 6.69
C CYS A 6 9.31 4.45 7.58
N SER A 7 9.56 4.48 8.91
CA SER A 7 8.71 3.82 9.90
C SER A 7 7.24 4.27 9.87
N LYS A 8 6.96 5.50 9.42
CA LYS A 8 5.58 5.96 9.23
C LYS A 8 4.88 5.16 8.12
N ASN A 9 5.55 4.95 6.98
CA ASN A 9 5.01 4.12 5.91
C ASN A 9 4.79 2.67 6.35
N LEU A 10 5.68 2.14 7.19
CA LEU A 10 5.50 0.81 7.76
C LEU A 10 4.22 0.72 8.60
N VAL A 11 3.97 1.69 9.48
CA VAL A 11 2.73 1.77 10.27
C VAL A 11 1.49 1.86 9.37
N ASP A 12 1.54 2.69 8.32
CA ASP A 12 0.45 2.80 7.34
C ASP A 12 0.21 1.47 6.61
N SER A 13 1.28 0.75 6.23
CA SER A 13 1.18 -0.58 5.62
C SER A 13 0.53 -1.60 6.57
N GLU A 14 0.91 -1.60 7.83
CA GLU A 14 0.33 -2.48 8.85
C GLU A 14 -1.15 -2.18 9.12
N LEU A 15 -1.56 -0.92 9.05
CA LEU A 15 -2.96 -0.52 9.14
C LEU A 15 -3.76 -0.96 7.90
N ILE A 16 -3.20 -0.78 6.69
CA ILE A 16 -3.81 -1.25 5.44
C ILE A 16 -3.98 -2.77 5.49
N LEU A 17 -2.95 -3.52 5.89
CA LEU A 17 -3.02 -4.97 6.03
C LEU A 17 -4.10 -5.40 7.03
N GLY A 18 -4.22 -4.69 8.16
CA GLY A 18 -5.28 -4.91 9.13
C GLY A 18 -6.67 -4.74 8.52
N CYS A 19 -6.89 -3.66 7.76
CA CYS A 19 -8.15 -3.42 7.06
C CYS A 19 -8.45 -4.50 6.02
N LEU A 20 -7.47 -4.89 5.22
CA LEU A 20 -7.65 -5.92 4.19
C LEU A 20 -7.96 -7.29 4.80
N ARG A 21 -7.29 -7.65 5.89
CA ARG A 21 -7.59 -8.89 6.62
C ARG A 21 -9.01 -8.87 7.19
N ASP A 22 -9.43 -7.75 7.80
CA ASP A 22 -10.80 -7.58 8.31
C ASP A 22 -11.84 -7.65 7.16
N ALA A 23 -11.43 -7.28 5.94
CA ALA A 23 -12.21 -7.40 4.71
C ALA A 23 -12.28 -8.83 4.15
N GLY A 24 -11.56 -9.77 4.73
CA GLY A 24 -11.56 -11.17 4.31
C GLY A 24 -10.45 -11.53 3.30
N PHE A 25 -9.45 -10.68 3.12
CA PHE A 25 -8.26 -11.02 2.31
C PHE A 25 -7.31 -11.92 3.09
N ASP A 26 -6.82 -12.95 2.44
CA ASP A 26 -5.68 -13.73 2.90
C ASP A 26 -4.38 -13.00 2.56
N ILE A 27 -3.47 -12.91 3.51
CA ILE A 27 -2.20 -12.21 3.33
C ILE A 27 -1.10 -13.21 3.02
N THR A 28 -0.49 -13.07 1.85
CA THR A 28 0.67 -13.88 1.42
C THR A 28 1.95 -13.06 1.41
N SER A 29 3.09 -13.71 1.61
CA SER A 29 4.42 -13.15 1.42
C SER A 29 4.96 -13.34 0.00
N ASP A 30 4.32 -14.19 -0.82
CA ASP A 30 4.72 -14.42 -2.20
C ASP A 30 3.93 -13.52 -3.15
N GLU A 31 4.65 -12.65 -3.85
CA GLU A 31 4.06 -11.70 -4.81
C GLU A 31 3.47 -12.41 -6.03
N LYS A 32 4.04 -13.56 -6.41
CA LYS A 32 3.60 -14.33 -7.59
C LYS A 32 2.27 -15.02 -7.38
N ASP A 33 1.90 -15.29 -6.12
CA ASP A 33 0.62 -15.90 -5.76
C ASP A 33 -0.46 -14.86 -5.45
N ALA A 34 -0.08 -13.59 -5.29
CA ALA A 34 -0.99 -12.54 -4.88
C ALA A 34 -1.97 -12.14 -6.01
N ASP A 35 -3.27 -12.02 -5.67
CA ASP A 35 -4.30 -11.43 -6.54
C ASP A 35 -4.26 -9.90 -6.52
N VAL A 36 -3.75 -9.32 -5.43
CA VAL A 36 -3.54 -7.88 -5.27
C VAL A 36 -2.17 -7.61 -4.68
N ILE A 37 -1.39 -6.80 -5.37
CA ILE A 37 -0.10 -6.29 -4.89
C ILE A 37 -0.30 -4.82 -4.50
N VAL A 38 0.02 -4.47 -3.27
CA VAL A 38 -0.02 -3.09 -2.79
C VAL A 38 1.38 -2.61 -2.52
N VAL A 39 1.82 -1.54 -3.18
CA VAL A 39 3.12 -0.88 -2.98
C VAL A 39 2.89 0.43 -2.23
N ASN A 40 3.31 0.49 -0.97
CA ASN A 40 3.28 1.72 -0.19
C ASN A 40 4.60 2.47 -0.38
N THR A 41 4.54 3.61 -1.06
CA THR A 41 5.67 4.32 -1.66
C THR A 41 6.17 5.49 -0.83
N CYS A 42 7.45 5.78 -0.94
CA CYS A 42 8.08 6.97 -0.41
C CYS A 42 8.38 7.97 -1.55
N GLY A 43 8.14 9.24 -1.31
CA GLY A 43 8.38 10.32 -2.28
C GLY A 43 9.16 11.51 -1.72
N PHE A 44 9.86 11.31 -0.58
CA PHE A 44 10.49 12.42 0.14
C PHE A 44 11.83 12.85 -0.48
N ILE A 45 12.71 11.90 -0.79
CA ILE A 45 14.02 12.15 -1.42
C ILE A 45 14.10 11.50 -2.80
N ALA A 46 15.03 11.98 -3.64
CA ALA A 46 15.14 11.50 -5.02
C ALA A 46 15.40 9.99 -5.12
N SER A 47 16.30 9.45 -4.31
CA SER A 47 16.60 8.00 -4.27
C SER A 47 15.40 7.16 -3.86
N ALA A 48 14.58 7.62 -2.91
CA ALA A 48 13.36 6.90 -2.51
C ALA A 48 12.27 6.95 -3.59
N LYS A 49 12.24 8.01 -4.42
CA LYS A 49 11.34 8.05 -5.60
C LYS A 49 11.76 7.03 -6.64
N GLU A 50 13.07 6.98 -6.95
CA GLU A 50 13.63 6.04 -7.92
C GLU A 50 13.40 4.60 -7.46
N GLU A 51 13.68 4.28 -6.19
CA GLU A 51 13.37 2.98 -5.58
C GLU A 51 11.89 2.64 -5.72
N SER A 52 10.99 3.59 -5.39
CA SER A 52 9.55 3.37 -5.48
C SER A 52 9.09 3.08 -6.90
N ILE A 53 9.58 3.82 -7.90
CA ILE A 53 9.24 3.62 -9.31
C ILE A 53 9.75 2.27 -9.80
N ASN A 54 11.01 1.91 -9.49
CA ASN A 54 11.59 0.64 -9.87
C ASN A 54 10.82 -0.54 -9.26
N THR A 55 10.48 -0.46 -7.98
CA THR A 55 9.67 -1.49 -7.30
C THR A 55 8.28 -1.64 -7.92
N ILE A 56 7.62 -0.54 -8.30
CA ILE A 56 6.32 -0.58 -8.99
C ILE A 56 6.45 -1.31 -10.34
N LEU A 57 7.48 -0.99 -11.13
CA LEU A 57 7.71 -1.62 -12.44
C LEU A 57 8.08 -3.11 -12.31
N GLU A 58 8.86 -3.48 -11.30
CA GLU A 58 9.17 -4.88 -10.99
C GLU A 58 7.90 -5.64 -10.59
N ALA A 59 7.09 -5.10 -9.70
CA ALA A 59 5.82 -5.70 -9.29
C ALA A 59 4.85 -5.83 -10.48
N ALA A 60 4.80 -4.83 -11.37
CA ALA A 60 3.98 -4.88 -12.58
C ALA A 60 4.42 -6.00 -13.54
N ARG A 61 5.74 -6.20 -13.68
CA ARG A 61 6.31 -7.24 -14.57
C ARG A 61 6.12 -8.64 -14.01
N ASP A 62 6.34 -8.80 -12.69
CA ASP A 62 6.47 -10.12 -12.07
C ASP A 62 5.14 -10.65 -11.49
N ARG A 63 4.08 -9.82 -11.47
CA ARG A 63 2.73 -10.23 -11.03
C ARG A 63 2.14 -11.30 -11.94
N LYS A 64 1.31 -12.17 -11.37
CA LYS A 64 0.56 -13.15 -12.16
C LYS A 64 -0.51 -12.47 -13.03
N ASP A 65 -0.93 -13.15 -14.09
CA ASP A 65 -1.97 -12.66 -14.99
C ASP A 65 -3.26 -12.36 -14.23
N GLY A 66 -3.82 -11.18 -14.45
CA GLY A 66 -5.05 -10.70 -13.82
C GLY A 66 -4.87 -10.12 -12.42
N ALA A 67 -3.69 -10.22 -11.80
CA ALA A 67 -3.42 -9.60 -10.51
C ALA A 67 -3.50 -8.06 -10.59
N LYS A 68 -4.05 -7.44 -9.55
CA LYS A 68 -4.19 -5.99 -9.44
C LYS A 68 -2.98 -5.35 -8.78
N LEU A 69 -2.52 -4.24 -9.33
CA LEU A 69 -1.44 -3.45 -8.77
C LEU A 69 -1.96 -2.13 -8.21
N VAL A 70 -1.77 -1.93 -6.93
CA VAL A 70 -2.22 -0.74 -6.19
C VAL A 70 -1.01 0.00 -5.66
N VAL A 71 -0.93 1.29 -5.90
CA VAL A 71 0.16 2.15 -5.43
C VAL A 71 -0.39 3.17 -4.46
N SER A 72 0.17 3.21 -3.25
CA SER A 72 -0.23 4.11 -2.17
C SER A 72 0.98 4.88 -1.62
N GLY A 73 0.73 5.83 -0.74
CA GLY A 73 1.76 6.52 0.04
C GLY A 73 2.15 7.90 -0.47
N CYS A 74 3.32 8.38 0.00
CA CYS A 74 3.76 9.75 -0.19
C CYS A 74 4.01 10.11 -1.67
N LEU A 75 4.51 9.18 -2.47
CA LEU A 75 4.76 9.41 -3.89
C LEU A 75 3.45 9.64 -4.65
N SER A 76 2.45 8.78 -4.43
CA SER A 76 1.11 8.89 -5.04
C SER A 76 0.38 10.16 -4.60
N GLN A 77 0.56 10.57 -3.35
CA GLN A 77 -0.01 11.81 -2.83
C GLN A 77 0.57 13.05 -3.51
N ARG A 78 1.87 13.04 -3.80
CA ARG A 78 2.62 14.20 -4.29
C ARG A 78 2.56 14.37 -5.80
N TYR A 79 2.52 13.28 -6.56
CA TYR A 79 2.60 13.25 -8.03
C TYR A 79 1.47 12.44 -8.69
N PRO A 80 0.20 12.69 -8.35
CA PRO A 80 -0.91 11.81 -8.76
C PRO A 80 -1.17 11.83 -10.27
N LYS A 81 -0.91 12.94 -10.97
CA LYS A 81 -1.13 13.07 -12.42
C LYS A 81 0.03 12.42 -13.19
N GLU A 82 1.25 12.80 -12.86
CA GLU A 82 2.46 12.32 -13.51
C GLU A 82 2.58 10.79 -13.41
N LEU A 83 2.25 10.22 -12.25
CA LEU A 83 2.29 8.77 -12.06
C LEU A 83 1.24 8.04 -12.90
N ARG A 84 0.02 8.57 -13.01
CA ARG A 84 -1.02 7.96 -13.84
C ARG A 84 -0.67 7.96 -15.32
N GLU A 85 0.00 9.01 -15.79
CA GLU A 85 0.44 9.13 -17.18
C GLU A 85 1.66 8.23 -17.47
N SER A 86 2.55 8.07 -16.49
CA SER A 86 3.82 7.34 -16.66
C SER A 86 3.75 5.86 -16.32
N LEU A 87 2.76 5.43 -15.53
CA LEU A 87 2.63 4.05 -15.03
C LEU A 87 1.22 3.51 -15.32
N PRO A 88 0.87 3.28 -16.60
CA PRO A 88 -0.44 2.76 -16.99
C PRO A 88 -0.72 1.33 -16.50
N GLU A 89 0.31 0.61 -16.04
CA GLU A 89 0.21 -0.74 -15.48
C GLU A 89 -0.45 -0.77 -14.10
N VAL A 90 -0.53 0.39 -13.42
CA VAL A 90 -1.11 0.50 -12.08
C VAL A 90 -2.62 0.63 -12.16
N ASP A 91 -3.34 -0.29 -11.51
CA ASP A 91 -4.80 -0.32 -11.52
C ASP A 91 -5.42 0.74 -10.59
N LEU A 92 -4.75 1.08 -9.48
CA LEU A 92 -5.25 2.05 -8.50
C LEU A 92 -4.12 2.86 -7.86
N PHE A 93 -4.24 4.19 -7.88
CA PHE A 93 -3.39 5.11 -7.11
C PHE A 93 -4.15 5.69 -5.93
N TRP A 94 -3.52 5.66 -4.74
CA TRP A 94 -4.06 6.17 -3.50
C TRP A 94 -3.06 7.06 -2.77
N GLY A 95 -3.54 8.06 -2.04
CA GLY A 95 -2.69 8.94 -1.24
C GLY A 95 -2.32 8.35 0.13
N VAL A 96 -1.90 9.22 1.04
CA VAL A 96 -1.58 8.89 2.44
C VAL A 96 -2.85 8.89 3.28
N GLY A 97 -2.93 7.97 4.26
CA GLY A 97 -4.07 7.85 5.17
C GLY A 97 -5.30 7.21 4.52
N LYS A 98 -6.45 7.35 5.20
CA LYS A 98 -7.74 6.79 4.73
C LYS A 98 -7.64 5.28 4.41
N HIS A 99 -7.05 4.52 5.34
CA HIS A 99 -6.72 3.10 5.15
C HIS A 99 -7.96 2.23 4.91
N LYS A 100 -9.08 2.58 5.55
CA LYS A 100 -10.37 1.90 5.34
C LYS A 100 -10.89 2.13 3.93
N GLU A 101 -10.92 3.39 3.50
CA GLU A 101 -11.40 3.75 2.16
C GLU A 101 -10.53 3.13 1.06
N LEU A 102 -9.21 2.99 1.31
CA LEU A 102 -8.32 2.24 0.42
C LEU A 102 -8.70 0.76 0.36
N ALA A 103 -8.95 0.14 1.51
CA ALA A 103 -9.39 -1.26 1.56
C ALA A 103 -10.73 -1.45 0.83
N ASP A 104 -11.70 -0.54 1.03
CA ASP A 104 -12.98 -0.57 0.32
C ASP A 104 -12.78 -0.41 -1.20
N ALA A 105 -11.88 0.46 -1.64
CA ALA A 105 -11.54 0.64 -3.06
C ALA A 105 -10.86 -0.60 -3.67
N ILE A 106 -9.99 -1.28 -2.91
CA ILE A 106 -9.38 -2.55 -3.33
C ILE A 106 -10.43 -3.64 -3.46
N CYS A 107 -11.38 -3.73 -2.51
CA CYS A 107 -12.49 -4.67 -2.61
C CYS A 107 -13.30 -4.45 -3.89
N ALA A 108 -13.67 -3.19 -4.17
CA ALA A 108 -14.40 -2.85 -5.39
C ALA A 108 -13.59 -3.21 -6.64
N LEU A 109 -12.27 -3.01 -6.62
CA LEU A 109 -11.38 -3.33 -7.74
C LEU A 109 -11.35 -4.82 -8.09
N VAL A 110 -11.50 -5.70 -7.08
CA VAL A 110 -11.53 -7.17 -7.25
C VAL A 110 -12.94 -7.76 -7.27
N GLY A 111 -13.98 -6.92 -7.21
CA GLY A 111 -15.38 -7.35 -7.24
C GLY A 111 -15.88 -7.98 -5.95
N MET A 112 -15.22 -7.73 -4.82
CA MET A 112 -15.65 -8.17 -3.49
C MET A 112 -16.57 -7.13 -2.84
N GLN A 113 -17.60 -7.59 -2.11
CA GLN A 113 -18.38 -6.71 -1.24
C GLN A 113 -17.70 -6.64 0.13
N CYS A 114 -17.15 -5.48 0.45
CA CYS A 114 -16.59 -5.22 1.76
C CYS A 114 -17.63 -4.66 2.71
N GLY A 115 -17.95 -5.41 3.74
CA GLY A 115 -18.79 -5.01 4.87
C GLY A 115 -17.97 -4.89 6.15
N CYS A 116 -16.78 -4.29 6.10
CA CYS A 116 -15.90 -4.32 7.26
C CYS A 116 -16.32 -3.34 8.34
N ALA A 117 -16.64 -3.86 9.50
CA ALA A 117 -16.43 -3.12 10.73
C ALA A 117 -14.90 -3.03 10.92
N TYR A 118 -14.31 -1.87 10.60
CA TYR A 118 -12.90 -1.60 10.88
C TYR A 118 -12.65 -1.74 12.39
N SER A 119 -11.93 -2.79 12.78
CA SER A 119 -11.59 -3.07 14.18
C SER A 119 -10.49 -2.16 14.72
N GLY A 120 -9.79 -1.43 13.85
CA GLY A 120 -8.57 -0.68 14.19
C GLY A 120 -7.37 -1.58 14.46
N ALA A 121 -7.51 -2.88 14.28
CA ALA A 121 -6.45 -3.84 14.53
C ALA A 121 -5.37 -3.72 13.44
N ARG A 122 -4.17 -3.35 13.86
CA ARG A 122 -2.98 -3.29 13.02
C ARG A 122 -2.34 -4.66 12.89
N MET A 123 -1.96 -5.07 11.70
CA MET A 123 -1.20 -6.29 11.47
C MET A 123 0.29 -5.97 11.58
N LEU A 124 0.88 -6.23 12.76
CA LEU A 124 2.29 -5.94 13.00
C LEU A 124 3.20 -6.80 12.13
N SER A 125 4.13 -6.14 11.44
CA SER A 125 5.20 -6.76 10.64
C SER A 125 6.54 -6.79 11.37
N THR A 126 6.63 -6.12 12.53
CA THR A 126 7.79 -6.09 13.40
C THR A 126 7.83 -7.30 14.35
N PRO A 127 9.01 -7.66 14.91
CA PRO A 127 9.11 -8.69 15.94
C PRO A 127 8.20 -8.43 17.13
N LYS A 128 7.73 -9.47 17.82
CA LYS A 128 6.76 -9.40 18.93
C LYS A 128 7.15 -8.46 20.08
N TYR A 129 8.44 -8.15 20.22
CA TYR A 129 8.97 -7.27 21.29
C TYR A 129 9.13 -5.81 20.84
N SER A 130 8.76 -5.45 19.61
CA SER A 130 8.94 -4.10 19.07
C SER A 130 7.76 -3.71 18.18
N ALA A 131 7.28 -2.47 18.35
CA ALA A 131 6.29 -1.87 17.46
C ALA A 131 6.51 -0.37 17.36
N TYR A 132 6.29 0.20 16.18
CA TYR A 132 6.29 1.64 16.01
C TYR A 132 4.95 2.23 16.45
N LEU A 133 5.00 3.32 17.22
CA LEU A 133 3.85 4.10 17.60
C LEU A 133 3.87 5.43 16.82
N ARG A 134 2.80 5.70 16.05
CA ARG A 134 2.62 6.98 15.39
C ARG A 134 2.02 7.97 16.39
N ILE A 135 2.76 9.01 16.75
CA ILE A 135 2.35 10.04 17.72
C ILE A 135 1.92 11.34 17.04
N ALA A 136 2.24 11.52 15.75
CA ALA A 136 1.85 12.69 14.97
C ALA A 136 1.75 12.36 13.48
N ASP A 137 0.97 13.14 12.76
CA ASP A 137 0.91 13.16 11.30
C ASP A 137 1.54 14.44 10.79
N GLY A 138 2.46 14.29 9.81
CA GLY A 138 3.12 15.41 9.19
C GLY A 138 4.55 15.65 9.68
N CYS A 139 5.17 16.62 9.04
CA CYS A 139 6.50 17.13 9.35
C CYS A 139 6.46 18.63 9.10
N ASP A 140 6.93 19.42 10.06
CA ASP A 140 6.93 20.89 9.98
C ASP A 140 8.11 21.46 9.16
N ASN A 141 8.72 20.65 8.30
CA ASN A 141 9.80 21.08 7.41
C ASN A 141 9.31 21.29 5.99
#